data_a97310a2022be32a6aff29487d402cf5
#
_entry.id   a97310a2022be32a6aff29487d402cf5
#
_cell.length_a   1.000
_cell.length_b   1.000
_cell.length_c   1.000
_cell.angle_alpha   90.00
_cell.angle_beta   90.00
_cell.angle_gamma   90.00
#
_symmetry.space_group_name_H-M   'P 1'
#
loop_
_entity.id
_entity.type
_entity.pdbx_description
1 polymer ?
#
loop_
_entity_poly.entity_id
_entity_poly.type
_entity_poly.pdbx_seq_one_letter_code
_entity_poly.pdbx_strand_id
1 'polypeptide(L)'
;MNIKKELETKAGITNGIYLNNIDIDPLTIKAIMINEVVPSDPLQDFYGTPDADYLKTTIPLLQGAGTEVTSIQDIFKMGIYITNAVKTPKTEYTIDKSSIEKSLPYLEAEISLFPNIKVIMLMGDVAKKAFNLIAKKTTKKNVIPAVSTYKLRNSEIYYKDIRVMPSYIMTGGNILIEKSKVTMATEDIATMLEIIK
;
A
#
# COMPACT_ATOMS: atom_id res chain seq x y z
N MET A 1 -9.56 -6.86 -15.62
CA MET A 1 -8.72 -5.71 -16.00
C MET A 1 -7.29 -6.01 -15.62
N ASN A 2 -6.35 -5.78 -16.53
CA ASN A 2 -4.92 -5.90 -16.22
C ASN A 2 -4.40 -4.56 -15.67
N ILE A 3 -3.89 -4.57 -14.45
CA ILE A 3 -3.45 -3.36 -13.76
C ILE A 3 -2.33 -2.65 -14.51
N LYS A 4 -1.27 -3.36 -14.90
CA LYS A 4 -0.13 -2.75 -15.61
C LYS A 4 -0.58 -2.05 -16.89
N LYS A 5 -1.38 -2.72 -17.71
CA LYS A 5 -1.86 -2.15 -18.99
C LYS A 5 -2.70 -0.90 -18.77
N GLU A 6 -3.57 -0.89 -17.77
CA GLU A 6 -4.38 0.28 -17.44
C GLU A 6 -3.52 1.46 -16.99
N LEU A 7 -2.52 1.21 -16.15
CA LEU A 7 -1.63 2.26 -15.66
C LEU A 7 -0.75 2.82 -16.77
N GLU A 8 -0.25 1.98 -17.67
CA GLU A 8 0.51 2.41 -18.84
C GLU A 8 -0.34 3.26 -19.79
N THR A 9 -1.62 2.91 -19.94
CA THR A 9 -2.58 3.70 -20.72
C THR A 9 -2.83 5.08 -20.11
N LYS A 10 -2.97 5.14 -18.77
CA LYS A 10 -3.32 6.37 -18.06
C LYS A 10 -2.12 7.30 -17.82
N ALA A 11 -0.96 6.74 -17.52
CA ALA A 11 0.23 7.49 -17.08
C ALA A 11 1.45 7.33 -18.00
N GLY A 12 1.33 6.53 -19.06
CA GLY A 12 2.40 6.29 -20.01
C GLY A 12 3.36 5.18 -19.60
N ILE A 13 4.27 4.85 -20.50
CA ILE A 13 5.32 3.85 -20.26
C ILE A 13 6.61 4.60 -19.92
N THR A 14 7.14 4.36 -18.73
CA THR A 14 8.39 4.97 -18.26
C THR A 14 9.38 3.88 -17.90
N ASN A 15 10.59 3.99 -18.42
CA ASN A 15 11.66 3.04 -18.13
C ASN A 15 12.00 3.08 -16.62
N GLY A 16 12.21 1.89 -16.04
CA GLY A 16 12.54 1.75 -14.62
C GLY A 16 11.34 1.77 -13.67
N ILE A 17 10.14 1.98 -14.15
CA ILE A 17 8.90 1.89 -13.39
C ILE A 17 8.39 0.44 -13.41
N TYR A 18 8.19 -0.14 -12.24
CA TYR A 18 7.67 -1.50 -12.07
C TYR A 18 6.21 -1.45 -11.62
N LEU A 19 5.33 -2.00 -12.45
CA LEU A 19 3.88 -2.02 -12.23
C LEU A 19 3.41 -3.46 -12.02
N ASN A 20 2.38 -3.62 -11.21
CA ASN A 20 1.79 -4.94 -10.94
C ASN A 20 1.12 -5.50 -12.19
N ASN A 21 1.73 -6.55 -12.78
CA ASN A 21 1.19 -7.19 -13.98
C ASN A 21 0.24 -8.33 -13.59
N ILE A 22 -0.96 -7.96 -13.16
CA ILE A 22 -1.99 -8.88 -12.68
C ILE A 22 -3.35 -8.52 -13.24
N ASP A 23 -4.19 -9.53 -13.38
CA ASP A 23 -5.59 -9.37 -13.75
C ASP A 23 -6.46 -9.37 -12.50
N ILE A 24 -7.35 -8.40 -12.38
CA ILE A 24 -8.22 -8.24 -11.21
C ILE A 24 -9.57 -7.67 -11.64
N ASP A 25 -10.63 -8.03 -10.91
CA ASP A 25 -11.91 -7.34 -11.01
C ASP A 25 -11.89 -6.13 -10.07
N PRO A 26 -11.86 -4.90 -10.63
CA PRO A 26 -11.74 -3.70 -9.82
C PRO A 26 -12.95 -3.45 -8.91
N LEU A 27 -14.10 -4.03 -9.22
CA LEU A 27 -15.32 -3.89 -8.42
C LEU A 27 -15.25 -4.64 -7.09
N THR A 28 -14.37 -5.64 -6.99
CA THR A 28 -14.22 -6.46 -5.79
C THR A 28 -13.33 -5.84 -4.74
N ILE A 29 -12.53 -4.84 -5.09
CA ILE A 29 -11.55 -4.23 -4.19
C ILE A 29 -12.22 -3.16 -3.32
N LYS A 30 -12.10 -3.33 -2.01
CA LYS A 30 -12.65 -2.44 -0.99
C LYS A 30 -11.57 -1.74 -0.17
N ALA A 31 -10.34 -2.25 -0.18
CA ALA A 31 -9.21 -1.63 0.51
C ALA A 31 -7.94 -1.69 -0.34
N ILE A 32 -7.13 -0.64 -0.21
CA ILE A 32 -5.76 -0.62 -0.74
C ILE A 32 -4.80 -0.52 0.44
N MET A 33 -3.78 -1.38 0.46
CA MET A 33 -2.65 -1.25 1.38
C MET A 33 -1.45 -0.75 0.57
N ILE A 34 -0.95 0.43 0.90
CA ILE A 34 0.17 1.06 0.20
C ILE A 34 1.44 0.88 1.02
N ASN A 35 2.34 0.04 0.52
CA ASN A 35 3.69 -0.17 1.03
C ASN A 35 4.62 0.94 0.52
N GLU A 36 5.87 0.97 0.99
CA GLU A 36 6.79 2.06 0.66
C GLU A 36 7.39 1.97 -0.74
N VAL A 37 8.07 0.89 -1.07
CA VAL A 37 8.90 0.81 -2.28
C VAL A 37 8.99 -0.60 -2.85
N VAL A 38 9.07 -0.69 -4.18
CA VAL A 38 9.43 -1.93 -4.89
C VAL A 38 10.79 -2.42 -4.37
N PRO A 39 10.95 -3.71 -4.03
CA PRO A 39 12.24 -4.21 -3.53
C PRO A 39 13.32 -4.16 -4.61
N SER A 40 14.59 -4.25 -4.21
CA SER A 40 15.72 -4.24 -5.14
C SER A 40 15.64 -5.36 -6.18
N ASP A 41 15.13 -6.51 -5.81
CA ASP A 41 14.73 -7.58 -6.73
C ASP A 41 13.20 -7.60 -6.84
N PRO A 42 12.62 -7.14 -7.97
CA PRO A 42 11.17 -7.08 -8.14
C PRO A 42 10.45 -8.42 -8.02
N LEU A 43 11.14 -9.55 -8.17
CA LEU A 43 10.55 -10.88 -7.94
C LEU A 43 10.19 -11.11 -6.47
N GLN A 44 10.77 -10.33 -5.55
CA GLN A 44 10.47 -10.39 -4.12
C GLN A 44 9.33 -9.45 -3.72
N ASP A 45 8.70 -8.76 -4.66
CA ASP A 45 7.50 -7.97 -4.43
C ASP A 45 6.26 -8.86 -4.30
N PHE A 46 5.15 -8.29 -3.89
CA PHE A 46 3.89 -9.00 -3.57
C PHE A 46 3.37 -9.91 -4.69
N TYR A 47 3.62 -9.56 -5.95
CA TYR A 47 3.14 -10.31 -7.11
C TYR A 47 4.28 -10.97 -7.91
N GLY A 48 5.44 -11.10 -7.30
CA GLY A 48 6.59 -11.75 -7.92
C GLY A 48 6.47 -13.27 -7.86
N THR A 49 7.03 -13.87 -6.82
CA THR A 49 6.94 -15.32 -6.59
C THR A 49 5.97 -15.64 -5.45
N PRO A 50 5.43 -16.88 -5.37
CA PRO A 50 4.53 -17.26 -4.28
C PRO A 50 5.16 -17.13 -2.89
N ASP A 51 6.48 -17.24 -2.78
CA ASP A 51 7.25 -17.11 -1.55
C ASP A 51 8.06 -15.80 -1.48
N ALA A 52 7.60 -14.76 -2.19
CA ALA A 52 8.26 -13.46 -2.21
C ALA A 52 8.51 -12.91 -0.80
N ASP A 53 9.66 -12.25 -0.61
CA ASP A 53 10.05 -11.71 0.69
C ASP A 53 9.00 -10.77 1.29
N TYR A 54 8.34 -9.96 0.47
CA TYR A 54 7.31 -9.05 0.95
C TYR A 54 6.07 -9.79 1.46
N LEU A 55 5.74 -10.96 0.92
CA LEU A 55 4.66 -11.79 1.43
C LEU A 55 5.03 -12.49 2.74
N LYS A 56 6.30 -12.82 2.94
CA LYS A 56 6.78 -13.47 4.17
C LYS A 56 6.58 -12.60 5.43
N THR A 57 6.51 -11.29 5.27
CA THR A 57 6.22 -10.36 6.38
C THR A 57 4.75 -9.94 6.42
N THR A 58 4.14 -9.72 5.27
CA THR A 58 2.75 -9.22 5.18
C THR A 58 1.71 -10.28 5.54
N ILE A 59 1.87 -11.52 5.08
CA ILE A 59 0.95 -12.62 5.41
C ILE A 59 0.85 -12.84 6.92
N PRO A 60 1.95 -12.95 7.69
CA PRO A 60 1.86 -13.08 9.14
C PRO A 60 1.11 -11.94 9.83
N LEU A 61 1.23 -10.70 9.33
CA LEU A 61 0.49 -9.56 9.87
C LEU A 61 -1.03 -9.72 9.64
N LEU A 62 -1.44 -10.16 8.45
CA LEU A 62 -2.84 -10.44 8.14
C LEU A 62 -3.38 -11.60 8.97
N GLN A 63 -2.60 -12.65 9.16
CA GLN A 63 -2.97 -13.77 10.03
C GLN A 63 -3.13 -13.31 11.48
N GLY A 64 -2.21 -12.48 11.97
CA GLY A 64 -2.30 -11.86 13.30
C GLY A 64 -3.55 -11.01 13.48
N ALA A 65 -4.06 -10.43 12.41
CA ALA A 65 -5.31 -9.66 12.41
C ALA A 65 -6.58 -10.54 12.38
N GLY A 66 -6.43 -11.86 12.36
CA GLY A 66 -7.55 -12.81 12.44
C GLY A 66 -7.97 -13.44 11.12
N THR A 67 -7.15 -13.34 10.07
CA THR A 67 -7.42 -14.00 8.78
C THR A 67 -6.73 -15.35 8.67
N GLU A 68 -7.19 -16.16 7.71
CA GLU A 68 -6.58 -17.44 7.37
C GLU A 68 -5.83 -17.39 6.02
N VAL A 69 -5.46 -16.20 5.56
CA VAL A 69 -4.75 -16.04 4.28
C VAL A 69 -3.40 -16.74 4.30
N THR A 70 -3.05 -17.38 3.19
CA THR A 70 -1.74 -18.02 2.99
C THR A 70 -1.09 -17.60 1.67
N SER A 71 -1.80 -16.86 0.82
CA SER A 71 -1.35 -16.45 -0.50
C SER A 71 -1.88 -15.08 -0.87
N ILE A 72 -1.29 -14.48 -1.90
CA ILE A 72 -1.78 -13.21 -2.45
C ILE A 72 -3.20 -13.37 -3.03
N GLN A 73 -3.55 -14.53 -3.56
CA GLN A 73 -4.89 -14.82 -4.06
C GLN A 73 -5.94 -14.78 -2.94
N ASP A 74 -5.60 -15.28 -1.76
CA ASP A 74 -6.48 -15.19 -0.59
C ASP A 74 -6.72 -13.75 -0.18
N ILE A 75 -5.69 -12.90 -0.28
CA ILE A 75 -5.79 -11.46 0.01
C ILE A 75 -6.76 -10.79 -0.97
N PHE A 76 -6.67 -11.10 -2.27
CA PHE A 76 -7.62 -10.60 -3.27
C PHE A 76 -9.06 -11.00 -2.97
N LYS A 77 -9.28 -12.25 -2.57
CA LYS A 77 -10.63 -12.76 -2.21
C LYS A 77 -11.25 -11.97 -1.05
N MET A 78 -10.43 -11.37 -0.21
CA MET A 78 -10.90 -10.49 0.88
C MET A 78 -11.23 -9.07 0.40
N GLY A 79 -10.99 -8.74 -0.86
CA GLY A 79 -11.21 -7.40 -1.39
C GLY A 79 -10.07 -6.42 -1.09
N ILE A 80 -8.86 -6.92 -0.89
CA ILE A 80 -7.68 -6.12 -0.59
C ILE A 80 -6.71 -6.13 -1.78
N TYR A 81 -6.29 -4.95 -2.20
CA TYR A 81 -5.23 -4.74 -3.16
C TYR A 81 -4.01 -4.15 -2.47
N ILE A 82 -2.83 -4.70 -2.75
CA ILE A 82 -1.56 -4.21 -2.17
C ILE A 82 -0.70 -3.62 -3.28
N THR A 83 -0.07 -2.48 -3.00
CA THR A 83 0.85 -1.83 -3.94
C THR A 83 1.96 -1.09 -3.20
N ASN A 84 2.93 -0.58 -3.96
CA ASN A 84 4.03 0.24 -3.45
C ASN A 84 3.83 1.70 -3.88
N ALA A 85 4.14 2.63 -2.98
CA ALA A 85 4.11 4.06 -3.29
C ALA A 85 5.19 4.43 -4.31
N VAL A 86 6.40 3.91 -4.14
CA VAL A 86 7.53 4.13 -5.05
C VAL A 86 7.66 2.92 -5.98
N LYS A 87 7.57 3.19 -7.27
CA LYS A 87 7.50 2.19 -8.35
C LYS A 87 8.87 1.87 -8.96
N THR A 88 9.93 2.48 -8.49
CA THR A 88 11.31 2.16 -8.89
C THR A 88 11.93 1.22 -7.86
N PRO A 89 12.72 0.22 -8.28
CA PRO A 89 13.38 -0.69 -7.33
C PRO A 89 14.28 0.06 -6.36
N LYS A 90 14.27 -0.39 -5.11
CA LYS A 90 15.10 0.19 -4.05
C LYS A 90 16.58 -0.02 -4.37
N THR A 91 17.35 1.07 -4.43
CA THR A 91 18.80 1.05 -4.65
C THR A 91 19.58 1.53 -3.43
N GLU A 92 18.96 2.37 -2.60
CA GLU A 92 19.56 3.00 -1.43
C GLU A 92 18.75 2.71 -0.17
N TYR A 93 19.35 2.93 0.99
CA TYR A 93 18.66 2.80 2.26
C TYR A 93 17.52 3.82 2.39
N THR A 94 17.78 5.06 1.97
CA THR A 94 16.77 6.12 1.95
C THR A 94 16.18 6.29 0.56
N ILE A 95 14.87 6.53 0.51
CA ILE A 95 14.14 6.76 -0.73
C ILE A 95 14.10 8.27 -0.98
N ASP A 96 14.63 8.71 -2.11
CA ASP A 96 14.70 10.11 -2.43
C ASP A 96 13.36 10.66 -2.92
N LYS A 97 13.24 11.99 -2.84
CA LYS A 97 12.03 12.70 -3.26
C LYS A 97 11.72 12.50 -4.75
N SER A 98 12.75 12.43 -5.58
CA SER A 98 12.55 12.29 -7.03
C SER A 98 11.95 10.93 -7.40
N SER A 99 12.33 9.85 -6.69
CA SER A 99 11.73 8.53 -6.87
C SER A 99 10.25 8.52 -6.48
N ILE A 100 9.89 9.23 -5.40
CA ILE A 100 8.49 9.40 -5.01
C ILE A 100 7.72 10.16 -6.11
N GLU A 101 8.23 11.31 -6.54
CA GLU A 101 7.57 12.15 -7.54
C GLU A 101 7.40 11.44 -8.88
N LYS A 102 8.39 10.69 -9.33
CA LYS A 102 8.33 9.89 -10.56
C LYS A 102 7.23 8.82 -10.51
N SER A 103 6.93 8.32 -9.34
CA SER A 103 5.93 7.27 -9.11
C SER A 103 4.51 7.80 -8.94
N LEU A 104 4.33 9.07 -8.57
CA LEU A 104 3.02 9.64 -8.23
C LEU A 104 1.95 9.49 -9.32
N PRO A 105 2.23 9.73 -10.62
CA PRO A 105 1.21 9.57 -11.65
C PRO A 105 0.63 8.15 -11.69
N TYR A 106 1.47 7.15 -11.46
CA TYR A 106 1.07 5.75 -11.44
C TYR A 106 0.27 5.41 -10.18
N LEU A 107 0.73 5.85 -9.02
CA LEU A 107 0.02 5.61 -7.76
C LEU A 107 -1.37 6.29 -7.76
N GLU A 108 -1.45 7.52 -8.23
CA GLU A 108 -2.71 8.27 -8.35
C GLU A 108 -3.68 7.55 -9.29
N ALA A 109 -3.20 7.13 -10.47
CA ALA A 109 -4.00 6.36 -11.42
C ALA A 109 -4.46 5.03 -10.82
N GLU A 110 -3.57 4.34 -10.10
CA GLU A 110 -3.86 3.07 -9.46
C GLU A 110 -4.98 3.17 -8.43
N ILE A 111 -4.93 4.17 -7.55
CA ILE A 111 -5.99 4.42 -6.58
C ILE A 111 -7.34 4.67 -7.27
N SER A 112 -7.33 5.35 -8.40
CA SER A 112 -8.54 5.68 -9.15
C SER A 112 -9.19 4.49 -9.89
N LEU A 113 -8.49 3.36 -9.98
CA LEU A 113 -9.02 2.16 -10.68
C LEU A 113 -10.17 1.48 -9.93
N PHE A 114 -10.26 1.66 -8.63
CA PHE A 114 -11.13 0.88 -7.76
C PHE A 114 -12.30 1.73 -7.23
N PRO A 115 -13.51 1.60 -7.81
CA PRO A 115 -14.62 2.49 -7.46
C PRO A 115 -15.24 2.22 -6.08
N ASN A 116 -14.99 1.04 -5.51
CA ASN A 116 -15.62 0.60 -4.26
C ASN A 116 -14.69 0.67 -3.03
N ILE A 117 -13.59 1.42 -3.12
CA ILE A 117 -12.66 1.56 -2.01
C ILE A 117 -13.35 2.25 -0.84
N LYS A 118 -13.22 1.65 0.35
CA LYS A 118 -13.64 2.19 1.63
C LYS A 118 -12.46 2.64 2.48
N VAL A 119 -11.29 1.99 2.32
CA VAL A 119 -10.10 2.23 3.14
C VAL A 119 -8.83 2.27 2.28
N ILE A 120 -7.95 3.21 2.60
CA ILE A 120 -6.56 3.23 2.14
C ILE A 120 -5.68 3.17 3.38
N MET A 121 -4.89 2.10 3.50
CA MET A 121 -3.88 1.98 4.55
C MET A 121 -2.52 2.45 4.02
N LEU A 122 -1.84 3.28 4.80
CA LEU A 122 -0.53 3.82 4.46
C LEU A 122 0.51 3.17 5.37
N MET A 123 1.22 2.19 4.82
CA MET A 123 2.12 1.32 5.56
C MET A 123 3.55 1.87 5.53
N GLY A 124 3.82 2.86 6.38
CA GLY A 124 5.12 3.49 6.51
C GLY A 124 5.14 4.97 6.09
N ASP A 125 6.24 5.66 6.41
CA ASP A 125 6.35 7.11 6.22
C ASP A 125 6.38 7.53 4.75
N VAL A 126 7.00 6.73 3.88
CA VAL A 126 7.06 7.02 2.44
C VAL A 126 5.67 6.95 1.81
N ALA A 127 4.87 5.98 2.21
CA ALA A 127 3.48 5.87 1.76
C ALA A 127 2.65 7.09 2.18
N LYS A 128 2.84 7.58 3.42
CA LYS A 128 2.19 8.80 3.91
C LYS A 128 2.59 10.03 3.11
N LYS A 129 3.87 10.20 2.83
CA LYS A 129 4.39 11.32 2.03
C LYS A 129 3.82 11.30 0.62
N ALA A 130 3.85 10.15 -0.04
CA ALA A 130 3.33 10.00 -1.40
C ALA A 130 1.82 10.30 -1.46
N PHE A 131 1.05 9.77 -0.53
CA PHE A 131 -0.39 10.02 -0.46
C PHE A 131 -0.71 11.50 -0.22
N ASN A 132 0.00 12.16 0.69
CA ASN A 132 -0.17 13.60 0.91
C ASN A 132 0.09 14.42 -0.36
N LEU A 133 1.11 14.06 -1.15
CA LEU A 133 1.38 14.76 -2.41
C LEU A 133 0.23 14.60 -3.40
N ILE A 134 -0.38 13.43 -3.47
CA ILE A 134 -1.56 13.19 -4.31
C ILE A 134 -2.77 13.97 -3.80
N ALA A 135 -3.10 13.83 -2.53
CA ALA A 135 -4.28 14.45 -1.93
C ALA A 135 -4.21 15.97 -1.92
N LYS A 136 -3.03 16.54 -1.78
CA LYS A 136 -2.79 17.98 -1.76
C LYS A 136 -3.21 18.68 -3.06
N LYS A 137 -3.24 17.97 -4.18
CA LYS A 137 -3.71 18.54 -5.46
C LYS A 137 -5.14 19.04 -5.38
N THR A 138 -5.99 18.34 -4.62
CA THR A 138 -7.42 18.69 -4.47
C THR A 138 -7.72 19.39 -3.16
N THR A 139 -7.10 18.99 -2.05
CA THR A 139 -7.36 19.56 -0.72
C THR A 139 -6.55 20.81 -0.41
N LYS A 140 -5.47 21.07 -1.16
CA LYS A 140 -4.52 22.17 -0.99
C LYS A 140 -3.73 22.12 0.31
N LYS A 141 -3.88 21.06 1.10
CA LYS A 141 -3.17 20.83 2.36
C LYS A 141 -2.86 19.34 2.56
N ASN A 142 -1.99 19.01 3.51
CA ASN A 142 -1.75 17.63 3.88
C ASN A 142 -2.98 17.02 4.54
N VAL A 143 -3.40 15.85 4.08
CA VAL A 143 -4.48 15.08 4.69
C VAL A 143 -3.97 14.35 5.94
N ILE A 144 -2.74 13.84 5.86
CA ILE A 144 -2.07 13.19 7.00
C ILE A 144 -1.24 14.24 7.74
N PRO A 145 -1.56 14.55 9.02
CA PRO A 145 -0.77 15.48 9.82
C PRO A 145 0.68 15.03 10.01
N ALA A 146 1.58 15.99 10.17
CA ALA A 146 3.01 15.73 10.40
C ALA A 146 3.31 15.38 11.86
N VAL A 147 2.69 14.29 12.33
CA VAL A 147 2.90 13.74 13.68
C VAL A 147 3.26 12.25 13.57
N SER A 148 3.73 11.66 14.67
CA SER A 148 4.14 10.25 14.66
C SER A 148 2.98 9.31 14.29
N THR A 149 3.31 8.18 13.68
CA THR A 149 2.34 7.12 13.37
C THR A 149 1.58 6.67 14.61
N TYR A 150 2.27 6.56 15.74
CA TYR A 150 1.64 6.18 17.01
C TYR A 150 0.46 7.10 17.38
N LYS A 151 0.63 8.41 17.21
CA LYS A 151 -0.42 9.40 17.46
C LYS A 151 -1.54 9.34 16.40
N LEU A 152 -1.16 9.12 15.14
CA LEU A 152 -2.11 9.09 14.03
C LEU A 152 -3.07 7.88 14.09
N ARG A 153 -2.65 6.77 14.66
CA ARG A 153 -3.45 5.55 14.73
C ARG A 153 -4.80 5.72 15.42
N ASN A 154 -4.90 6.66 16.37
CA ASN A 154 -6.12 6.94 17.10
C ASN A 154 -7.01 8.00 16.45
N SER A 155 -6.60 8.54 15.30
CA SER A 155 -7.34 9.56 14.57
C SER A 155 -8.17 8.96 13.47
N GLU A 156 -9.37 9.50 13.24
CA GLU A 156 -10.15 9.19 12.05
C GLU A 156 -9.86 10.20 10.97
N ILE A 157 -9.15 9.76 9.93
CA ILE A 157 -8.75 10.60 8.81
C ILE A 157 -9.51 10.13 7.57
N TYR A 158 -10.06 11.09 6.83
CA TYR A 158 -10.81 10.84 5.60
C TYR A 158 -10.28 11.67 4.45
N TYR A 159 -10.31 11.08 3.27
CA TYR A 159 -10.05 11.74 2.00
C TYR A 159 -11.16 11.36 1.02
N LYS A 160 -11.98 12.32 0.64
CA LYS A 160 -13.25 12.06 -0.11
C LYS A 160 -14.00 10.96 0.65
N ASP A 161 -14.72 10.60 1.11
CA ASP A 161 -15.43 9.56 1.87
C ASP A 161 -14.62 8.25 2.12
N ILE A 162 -13.31 8.24 1.81
CA ILE A 162 -12.45 7.08 2.03
C ILE A 162 -11.71 7.24 3.35
N ARG A 163 -11.77 6.21 4.20
CA ARG A 163 -10.99 6.18 5.43
C ARG A 163 -9.51 6.00 5.10
N VAL A 164 -8.66 6.91 5.61
CA VAL A 164 -7.21 6.83 5.44
C VAL A 164 -6.58 6.43 6.76
N MET A 165 -5.85 5.32 6.77
CA MET A 165 -5.27 4.73 7.98
C MET A 165 -3.75 4.65 7.88
N PRO A 166 -3.03 5.62 8.49
CA PRO A 166 -1.59 5.50 8.63
C PRO A 166 -1.23 4.38 9.60
N SER A 167 -0.24 3.57 9.24
CA SER A 167 0.28 2.49 10.07
C SER A 167 1.79 2.33 9.86
N TYR A 168 2.35 1.27 10.41
CA TYR A 168 3.78 1.00 10.33
C TYR A 168 4.14 0.27 9.05
N ILE A 169 5.44 0.28 8.71
CA ILE A 169 5.96 -0.49 7.58
C ILE A 169 5.63 -1.98 7.76
N MET A 170 5.24 -2.64 6.67
CA MET A 170 4.85 -4.06 6.71
C MET A 170 5.85 -4.98 6.00
N THR A 171 6.94 -4.43 5.50
CA THR A 171 8.00 -5.17 4.81
C THR A 171 9.37 -4.79 5.36
N GLY A 172 10.35 -5.69 5.17
CA GLY A 172 11.71 -5.49 5.65
C GLY A 172 12.15 -6.59 6.60
N GLY A 173 13.46 -6.84 6.65
CA GLY A 173 14.03 -8.00 7.36
C GLY A 173 13.75 -8.06 8.86
N ASN A 174 13.51 -6.90 9.49
CA ASN A 174 13.35 -6.81 10.94
C ASN A 174 11.92 -6.52 11.40
N ILE A 175 10.97 -6.43 10.48
CA ILE A 175 9.60 -5.99 10.84
C ILE A 175 8.94 -6.92 11.86
N LEU A 176 9.10 -8.22 11.72
CA LEU A 176 8.48 -9.20 12.62
C LEU A 176 9.18 -9.32 13.97
N ILE A 177 10.37 -8.73 14.14
CA ILE A 177 11.13 -8.72 15.39
C ILE A 177 10.63 -7.61 16.32
N GLU A 178 10.16 -6.51 15.78
CA GLU A 178 9.62 -5.37 16.54
C GLU A 178 8.20 -5.65 17.03
N LYS A 179 8.07 -6.47 18.07
CA LYS A 179 6.77 -7.00 18.53
C LYS A 179 5.70 -5.95 18.79
N SER A 180 6.07 -4.79 19.34
CA SER A 180 5.08 -3.72 19.59
C SER A 180 4.50 -3.15 18.30
N LYS A 181 5.33 -2.97 17.28
CA LYS A 181 4.87 -2.51 15.95
C LYS A 181 4.05 -3.58 15.24
N VAL A 182 4.42 -4.86 15.37
CA VAL A 182 3.62 -5.98 14.84
C VAL A 182 2.23 -5.96 15.46
N THR A 183 2.14 -5.85 16.78
CA THR A 183 0.84 -5.78 17.48
C THR A 183 0.00 -4.61 16.97
N MET A 184 0.58 -3.42 16.89
CA MET A 184 -0.15 -2.22 16.43
C MET A 184 -0.57 -2.33 14.96
N ALA A 185 0.31 -2.85 14.09
CA ALA A 185 -0.02 -3.06 12.68
C ALA A 185 -1.15 -4.08 12.52
N THR A 186 -1.13 -5.18 13.25
CA THR A 186 -2.21 -6.18 13.21
C THR A 186 -3.54 -5.63 13.73
N GLU A 187 -3.52 -4.78 14.76
CA GLU A 187 -4.71 -4.07 15.24
C GLU A 187 -5.28 -3.14 14.17
N ASP A 188 -4.42 -2.40 13.49
CA ASP A 188 -4.83 -1.49 12.40
C ASP A 188 -5.43 -2.27 11.23
N ILE A 189 -4.82 -3.38 10.85
CA ILE A 189 -5.34 -4.27 9.81
C ILE A 189 -6.70 -4.86 10.22
N ALA A 190 -6.84 -5.28 11.47
CA ALA A 190 -8.13 -5.78 11.99
C ALA A 190 -9.23 -4.72 11.90
N THR A 191 -8.91 -3.47 12.20
CA THR A 191 -9.85 -2.34 12.04
C THR A 191 -10.23 -2.15 10.57
N MET A 192 -9.26 -2.20 9.66
CA MET A 192 -9.53 -2.12 8.22
C MET A 192 -10.47 -3.23 7.78
N LEU A 193 -10.23 -4.46 8.22
CA LEU A 193 -11.08 -5.61 7.89
C LEU A 193 -12.54 -5.43 8.36
N GLU A 194 -12.75 -4.84 9.53
CA GLU A 194 -14.10 -4.52 10.02
C GLU A 194 -14.80 -3.50 9.11
N ILE A 195 -14.08 -2.49 8.64
CA ILE A 195 -14.66 -1.44 7.78
C ILE A 195 -15.09 -2.00 6.41
N ILE A 196 -14.36 -2.97 5.87
CA ILE A 196 -14.63 -3.50 4.53
C ILE A 196 -15.58 -4.70 4.48
N LYS A 197 -16.05 -5.18 5.64
CA LYS A 197 -17.02 -6.28 5.71
C LYS A 197 -18.26 -6.07 4.87
#